data_02b906001c4f37f47fb38d5b10f98d60
#
_entry.id   02b906001c4f37f47fb38d5b10f98d60
#
_cell.length_a   1.000
_cell.length_b   1.000
_cell.length_c   1.000
_cell.angle_alpha   90.00
_cell.angle_beta   90.00
_cell.angle_gamma   90.00
#
_symmetry.space_group_name_H-M   'P 1'
#
loop_
_entity.id
_entity.type
_entity.pdbx_description
1 polymer ?
#
loop_
_entity_poly.entity_id
_entity_poly.type
_entity_poly.pdbx_seq_one_letter_code
_entity_poly.pdbx_strand_id
1 'polypeptide(L)'
;MSSPRAAQKQQTRQALMAAARTLMDGGRGFGSLSLREVTRTAGIVPTAFYRHFHDMDELGLALVAEVGETFRETLRQVRRNEFELGGMIEASTRIFLDSVAANRAQFLFLAREQYGGSQPVRQILTDLRQRITDDLAADLKLMNRMPHLD
;
A
#
# COMPACT_ATOMS: atom_id res chain seq x y z
N MET A 1 -6.32 -0.61 25.37
CA MET A 1 -7.44 -1.52 24.99
C MET A 1 -8.41 -0.73 24.11
N SER A 2 -8.57 -1.14 22.87
CA SER A 2 -9.50 -0.45 21.94
C SER A 2 -10.95 -0.69 22.36
N SER A 3 -11.76 0.38 22.34
CA SER A 3 -13.22 0.25 22.60
C SER A 3 -13.85 -0.73 21.61
N PRO A 4 -14.86 -1.52 22.00
CA PRO A 4 -15.58 -2.43 21.08
C PRO A 4 -16.10 -1.72 19.82
N ARG A 5 -16.51 -0.47 19.95
CA ARG A 5 -16.92 0.36 18.79
C ARG A 5 -15.77 0.70 17.85
N ALA A 6 -14.56 0.95 18.38
CA ALA A 6 -13.39 1.23 17.57
C ALA A 6 -12.95 -0.05 16.82
N ALA A 7 -12.98 -1.20 17.47
CA ALA A 7 -12.71 -2.49 16.86
C ALA A 7 -13.69 -2.80 15.72
N GLN A 8 -14.99 -2.60 15.93
CA GLN A 8 -16.03 -2.79 14.93
C GLN A 8 -15.85 -1.83 13.74
N LYS A 9 -15.50 -0.57 14.02
CA LYS A 9 -15.23 0.42 12.96
C LYS A 9 -14.06 -0.03 12.09
N GLN A 10 -12.97 -0.48 12.72
CA GLN A 10 -11.80 -0.97 12.00
C GLN A 10 -12.10 -2.23 11.18
N GLN A 11 -12.85 -3.16 11.74
CA GLN A 11 -13.27 -4.38 11.04
C GLN A 11 -14.08 -4.05 9.77
N THR A 12 -15.04 -3.13 9.86
CA THR A 12 -15.83 -2.71 8.70
C THR A 12 -14.97 -2.03 7.63
N ARG A 13 -14.00 -1.19 8.05
CA ARG A 13 -13.05 -0.57 7.13
C ARG A 13 -12.21 -1.63 6.39
N GLN A 14 -11.71 -2.62 7.10
CA GLN A 14 -10.94 -3.73 6.51
C GLN A 14 -11.81 -4.60 5.57
N ALA A 15 -13.07 -4.84 5.89
CA ALA A 15 -13.99 -5.56 5.01
C ALA A 15 -14.20 -4.85 3.67
N LEU A 16 -14.33 -3.52 3.67
CA LEU A 16 -14.42 -2.72 2.44
C LEU A 16 -13.14 -2.80 1.60
N MET A 17 -11.98 -2.70 2.24
CA MET A 17 -10.69 -2.84 1.55
C MET A 17 -10.50 -4.25 0.97
N ALA A 18 -10.85 -5.29 1.72
CA ALA A 18 -10.79 -6.68 1.26
C ALA A 18 -11.73 -6.93 0.07
N ALA A 19 -12.94 -6.39 0.11
CA ALA A 19 -13.91 -6.48 -0.98
C ALA A 19 -13.37 -5.82 -2.27
N ALA A 20 -12.77 -4.66 -2.16
CA ALA A 20 -12.15 -3.99 -3.31
C ALA A 20 -10.99 -4.82 -3.89
N ARG A 21 -10.11 -5.38 -3.05
CA ARG A 21 -9.04 -6.30 -3.50
C ARG A 21 -9.61 -7.50 -4.25
N THR A 22 -10.61 -8.19 -3.68
CA THR A 22 -11.26 -9.35 -4.32
C THR A 22 -11.82 -9.01 -5.71
N LEU A 23 -12.45 -7.84 -5.86
CA LEU A 23 -12.97 -7.38 -7.14
C LEU A 23 -11.86 -7.06 -8.16
N MET A 24 -10.70 -6.59 -7.68
CA MET A 24 -9.53 -6.29 -8.51
C MET A 24 -8.76 -7.55 -8.92
N ASP A 25 -8.72 -8.60 -8.08
CA ASP A 25 -8.05 -9.87 -8.35
C ASP A 25 -8.64 -10.60 -9.58
N GLY A 26 -9.88 -10.31 -9.93
CA GLY A 26 -10.51 -10.73 -11.18
C GLY A 26 -9.98 -10.02 -12.44
N GLY A 27 -8.90 -9.26 -12.36
CA GLY A 27 -8.27 -8.53 -13.47
C GLY A 27 -8.89 -7.15 -13.74
N ARG A 28 -9.82 -6.70 -12.92
CA ARG A 28 -10.45 -5.37 -13.03
C ARG A 28 -9.54 -4.28 -12.46
N GLY A 29 -9.46 -3.14 -13.14
CA GLY A 29 -8.81 -1.95 -12.58
C GLY A 29 -9.68 -1.30 -11.50
N PHE A 30 -9.06 -0.69 -10.47
CA PHE A 30 -9.79 -0.01 -9.39
C PHE A 30 -10.78 1.03 -9.91
N GLY A 31 -10.41 1.83 -10.91
CA GLY A 31 -11.29 2.85 -11.51
C GLY A 31 -12.56 2.31 -12.19
N SER A 32 -12.66 0.98 -12.39
CA SER A 32 -13.89 0.32 -12.89
C SER A 32 -14.83 -0.16 -11.78
N LEU A 33 -14.41 -0.06 -10.51
CA LEU A 33 -15.21 -0.47 -9.37
C LEU A 33 -16.18 0.63 -8.98
N SER A 34 -17.40 0.23 -8.64
CA SER A 34 -18.39 1.14 -8.05
C SER A 34 -18.52 0.91 -6.55
N LEU A 35 -18.88 1.98 -5.82
CA LEU A 35 -19.18 1.91 -4.40
C LEU A 35 -20.21 0.80 -4.08
N ARG A 36 -21.23 0.65 -4.95
CA ARG A 36 -22.28 -0.37 -4.76
C ARG A 36 -21.72 -1.79 -4.86
N GLU A 37 -20.81 -2.06 -5.78
CA GLU A 37 -20.17 -3.37 -5.90
C GLU A 37 -19.31 -3.68 -4.69
N VAL A 38 -18.47 -2.72 -4.27
CA VAL A 38 -17.60 -2.89 -3.10
C VAL A 38 -18.43 -3.13 -1.83
N THR A 39 -19.45 -2.33 -1.58
CA THR A 39 -20.29 -2.49 -0.38
C THR A 39 -21.08 -3.78 -0.41
N ARG A 40 -21.61 -4.20 -1.56
CA ARG A 40 -22.29 -5.48 -1.73
C ARG A 40 -21.35 -6.65 -1.46
N THR A 41 -20.14 -6.63 -2.00
CA THR A 41 -19.13 -7.68 -1.79
C THR A 41 -18.70 -7.73 -0.33
N ALA A 42 -18.61 -6.58 0.35
CA ALA A 42 -18.30 -6.50 1.76
C ALA A 42 -19.46 -6.88 2.69
N GLY A 43 -20.68 -7.07 2.17
CA GLY A 43 -21.88 -7.28 2.99
C GLY A 43 -22.32 -6.07 3.80
N ILE A 44 -22.04 -4.86 3.31
CA ILE A 44 -22.24 -3.58 4.01
C ILE A 44 -23.22 -2.71 3.21
N VAL A 45 -24.14 -2.02 3.90
CA VAL A 45 -25.05 -1.09 3.24
C VAL A 45 -24.29 0.14 2.72
N PRO A 46 -24.65 0.68 1.53
CA PRO A 46 -23.90 1.80 0.92
C PRO A 46 -23.75 3.03 1.82
N THR A 47 -24.75 3.34 2.65
CA THR A 47 -24.72 4.48 3.57
C THR A 47 -23.68 4.32 4.68
N ALA A 48 -23.31 3.09 5.04
CA ALA A 48 -22.27 2.83 6.03
C ALA A 48 -20.86 3.06 5.47
N PHE A 49 -20.66 3.01 4.16
CA PHE A 49 -19.39 3.29 3.50
C PHE A 49 -18.84 4.66 3.91
N TYR A 50 -19.70 5.69 3.90
CA TYR A 50 -19.33 7.08 4.19
C TYR A 50 -18.88 7.33 5.65
N ARG A 51 -19.04 6.35 6.53
CA ARG A 51 -18.46 6.39 7.90
C ARG A 51 -16.99 6.00 7.92
N HIS A 52 -16.46 5.44 6.82
CA HIS A 52 -15.11 4.88 6.72
C HIS A 52 -14.27 5.54 5.64
N PHE A 53 -14.89 5.95 4.54
CA PHE A 53 -14.25 6.59 3.39
C PHE A 53 -15.17 7.67 2.85
N HIS A 54 -14.61 8.81 2.51
CA HIS A 54 -15.37 9.93 1.91
C HIS A 54 -15.85 9.56 0.50
N ASP A 55 -15.02 8.88 -0.28
CA ASP A 55 -15.28 8.46 -1.65
C ASP A 55 -14.44 7.21 -2.01
N MET A 56 -14.55 6.78 -3.26
CA MET A 56 -13.78 5.65 -3.78
C MET A 56 -12.28 5.96 -3.87
N ASP A 57 -11.90 7.21 -4.09
CA ASP A 57 -10.49 7.61 -4.15
C ASP A 57 -9.82 7.42 -2.79
N GLU A 58 -10.47 7.80 -1.69
CA GLU A 58 -9.96 7.57 -0.34
C GLU A 58 -9.81 6.07 -0.03
N LEU A 59 -10.73 5.23 -0.50
CA LEU A 59 -10.58 3.76 -0.40
C LEU A 59 -9.36 3.29 -1.19
N GLY A 60 -9.17 3.78 -2.42
CA GLY A 60 -8.01 3.45 -3.25
C GLY A 60 -6.70 3.85 -2.59
N LEU A 61 -6.65 5.06 -2.01
CA LEU A 61 -5.49 5.54 -1.25
C LEU A 61 -5.17 4.67 -0.05
N ALA A 62 -6.18 4.19 0.67
CA ALA A 62 -5.99 3.29 1.80
C ALA A 62 -5.39 1.95 1.36
N LEU A 63 -5.83 1.40 0.22
CA LEU A 63 -5.26 0.18 -0.35
C LEU A 63 -3.79 0.36 -0.71
N VAL A 64 -3.44 1.48 -1.32
CA VAL A 64 -2.06 1.84 -1.65
C VAL A 64 -1.19 1.96 -0.41
N ALA A 65 -1.67 2.68 0.58
CA ALA A 65 -0.94 2.88 1.83
C ALA A 65 -0.65 1.55 2.54
N GLU A 66 -1.60 0.62 2.57
CA GLU A 66 -1.44 -0.70 3.16
C GLU A 66 -0.34 -1.51 2.46
N VAL A 67 -0.35 -1.56 1.12
CA VAL A 67 0.70 -2.25 0.35
C VAL A 67 2.06 -1.59 0.56
N GLY A 68 2.11 -0.26 0.56
CA GLY A 68 3.33 0.48 0.77
C GLY A 68 3.95 0.25 2.15
N GLU A 69 3.15 0.23 3.22
CA GLU A 69 3.66 -0.04 4.57
C GLU A 69 4.12 -1.49 4.73
N THR A 70 3.39 -2.46 4.18
CA THR A 70 3.81 -3.87 4.18
C THR A 70 5.15 -4.03 3.45
N PHE A 71 5.30 -3.40 2.30
CA PHE A 71 6.54 -3.43 1.54
C PHE A 71 7.71 -2.80 2.31
N ARG A 72 7.50 -1.62 2.91
CA ARG A 72 8.53 -0.96 3.73
C ARG A 72 8.96 -1.81 4.91
N GLU A 73 8.03 -2.43 5.64
CA GLU A 73 8.36 -3.26 6.79
C GLU A 73 9.14 -4.51 6.37
N THR A 74 8.75 -5.14 5.26
CA THR A 74 9.50 -6.30 4.71
C THR A 74 10.92 -5.91 4.33
N LEU A 75 11.11 -4.76 3.67
CA LEU A 75 12.45 -4.25 3.35
C LEU A 75 13.29 -3.98 4.62
N ARG A 76 12.68 -3.39 5.65
CA ARG A 76 13.38 -3.15 6.93
C ARG A 76 13.83 -4.44 7.59
N GLN A 77 13.00 -5.47 7.59
CA GLN A 77 13.33 -6.77 8.17
C GLN A 77 14.53 -7.40 7.45
N VAL A 78 14.58 -7.34 6.13
CA VAL A 78 15.72 -7.85 5.35
C VAL A 78 16.99 -7.08 5.68
N ARG A 79 16.93 -5.78 5.79
CA ARG A 79 18.10 -4.94 6.09
C ARG A 79 18.67 -5.14 7.50
N ARG A 80 17.85 -5.57 8.46
CA ARG A 80 18.31 -5.90 9.83
C ARG A 80 19.10 -7.20 9.91
N ASN A 81 19.03 -8.06 8.91
CA ASN A 81 19.67 -9.38 8.89
C ASN A 81 21.08 -9.34 8.31
N GLU A 82 21.93 -8.40 8.70
CA GLU A 82 23.38 -8.32 8.44
C GLU A 82 23.85 -8.87 7.07
N PHE A 83 23.20 -8.50 5.98
CA PHE A 83 23.64 -8.90 4.65
C PHE A 83 24.83 -8.03 4.18
N GLU A 84 25.76 -8.64 3.46
CA GLU A 84 26.65 -7.87 2.59
C GLU A 84 25.84 -7.05 1.59
N LEU A 85 26.38 -5.90 1.14
CA LEU A 85 25.66 -4.98 0.26
C LEU A 85 25.06 -5.68 -0.99
N GLY A 86 25.81 -6.61 -1.61
CA GLY A 86 25.34 -7.39 -2.75
C GLY A 86 24.12 -8.26 -2.41
N GLY A 87 24.18 -8.96 -1.27
CA GLY A 87 23.07 -9.78 -0.79
C GLY A 87 21.84 -8.95 -0.43
N MET A 88 22.03 -7.74 0.12
CA MET A 88 20.94 -6.82 0.42
C MET A 88 20.23 -6.35 -0.84
N ILE A 89 20.97 -5.99 -1.90
CA ILE A 89 20.39 -5.56 -3.19
C ILE A 89 19.58 -6.70 -3.80
N GLU A 90 20.15 -7.90 -3.85
CA GLU A 90 19.46 -9.07 -4.40
C GLU A 90 18.19 -9.40 -3.61
N ALA A 91 18.26 -9.44 -2.28
CA ALA A 91 17.11 -9.71 -1.42
C ALA A 91 16.04 -8.64 -1.56
N SER A 92 16.40 -7.34 -1.58
CA SER A 92 15.47 -6.24 -1.75
C SER A 92 14.79 -6.28 -3.13
N THR A 93 15.52 -6.63 -4.18
CA THR A 93 15.00 -6.79 -5.53
C THR A 93 14.00 -7.94 -5.60
N ARG A 94 14.34 -9.08 -5.00
CA ARG A 94 13.43 -10.25 -4.92
C ARG A 94 12.13 -9.90 -4.19
N ILE A 95 12.22 -9.26 -3.03
CA ILE A 95 11.07 -8.82 -2.26
C ILE A 95 10.19 -7.86 -3.07
N PHE A 96 10.81 -6.93 -3.79
CA PHE A 96 10.06 -6.02 -4.66
C PHE A 96 9.27 -6.79 -5.73
N LEU A 97 9.92 -7.71 -6.44
CA LEU A 97 9.28 -8.54 -7.47
C LEU A 97 8.16 -9.41 -6.90
N ASP A 98 8.39 -10.05 -5.76
CA ASP A 98 7.39 -10.87 -5.06
C ASP A 98 6.20 -10.00 -4.61
N SER A 99 6.45 -8.80 -4.09
CA SER A 99 5.41 -7.85 -3.69
C SER A 99 4.58 -7.38 -4.89
N VAL A 100 5.22 -7.11 -6.04
CA VAL A 100 4.52 -6.75 -7.28
C VAL A 100 3.65 -7.91 -7.77
N ALA A 101 4.18 -9.14 -7.74
CA ALA A 101 3.44 -10.32 -8.16
C ALA A 101 2.23 -10.59 -7.26
N ALA A 102 2.40 -10.51 -5.94
CA ALA A 102 1.34 -10.74 -4.95
C ALA A 102 0.27 -9.64 -4.93
N ASN A 103 0.64 -8.40 -5.30
CA ASN A 103 -0.24 -7.23 -5.21
C ASN A 103 -0.42 -6.54 -6.58
N ARG A 104 -0.46 -7.32 -7.66
CA ARG A 104 -0.44 -6.82 -9.04
C ARG A 104 -1.51 -5.76 -9.32
N ALA A 105 -2.73 -5.98 -8.82
CA ALA A 105 -3.85 -5.05 -9.05
C ALA A 105 -3.60 -3.67 -8.41
N GLN A 106 -3.02 -3.66 -7.20
CA GLN A 106 -2.66 -2.43 -6.49
C GLN A 106 -1.50 -1.71 -7.18
N PHE A 107 -0.47 -2.45 -7.63
CA PHE A 107 0.63 -1.86 -8.39
C PHE A 107 0.18 -1.30 -9.74
N LEU A 108 -0.76 -1.95 -10.44
CA LEU A 108 -1.36 -1.40 -11.65
C LEU A 108 -2.19 -0.14 -11.37
N PHE A 109 -2.92 -0.12 -10.25
CA PHE A 109 -3.60 1.09 -9.79
C PHE A 109 -2.58 2.23 -9.57
N LEU A 110 -1.50 1.97 -8.81
CA LEU A 110 -0.43 2.92 -8.59
C LEU A 110 0.15 3.49 -9.89
N ALA A 111 0.48 2.61 -10.84
CA ALA A 111 1.08 3.00 -12.10
C ALA A 111 0.15 3.88 -12.95
N ARG A 112 -1.16 3.62 -12.92
CA ARG A 112 -2.14 4.44 -13.62
C ARG A 112 -2.33 5.80 -12.95
N GLU A 113 -2.48 5.81 -11.63
CA GLU A 113 -2.75 7.02 -10.87
C GLU A 113 -1.54 7.94 -10.76
N GLN A 114 -0.33 7.43 -10.94
CA GLN A 114 0.90 8.24 -10.96
C GLN A 114 0.84 9.34 -12.03
N TYR A 115 0.20 9.06 -13.16
CA TYR A 115 0.16 9.97 -14.30
C TYR A 115 -1.23 10.55 -14.58
N GLY A 116 -2.30 9.87 -14.18
CA GLY A 116 -3.68 10.23 -14.48
C GLY A 116 -4.56 10.51 -13.26
N GLY A 117 -4.10 10.17 -12.07
CA GLY A 117 -4.87 10.25 -10.84
C GLY A 117 -5.10 11.67 -10.32
N SER A 118 -5.98 11.78 -9.31
CA SER A 118 -6.22 13.04 -8.61
C SER A 118 -4.95 13.55 -7.93
N GLN A 119 -4.89 14.85 -7.67
CA GLN A 119 -3.74 15.46 -6.99
C GLN A 119 -3.43 14.80 -5.63
N PRO A 120 -4.42 14.49 -4.76
CA PRO A 120 -4.16 13.78 -3.50
C PRO A 120 -3.50 12.42 -3.70
N VAL A 121 -3.90 11.65 -4.72
CA VAL A 121 -3.31 10.34 -5.03
C VAL A 121 -1.85 10.50 -5.43
N ARG A 122 -1.53 11.43 -6.33
CA ARG A 122 -0.14 11.69 -6.74
C ARG A 122 0.74 12.11 -5.57
N GLN A 123 0.22 12.93 -4.65
CA GLN A 123 0.95 13.37 -3.48
C GLN A 123 1.31 12.19 -2.57
N ILE A 124 0.35 11.32 -2.26
CA ILE A 124 0.59 10.13 -1.41
C ILE A 124 1.62 9.19 -2.06
N LEU A 125 1.58 9.02 -3.38
CA LEU A 125 2.57 8.22 -4.10
C LEU A 125 3.97 8.83 -4.01
N THR A 126 4.06 10.15 -4.13
CA THR A 126 5.31 10.89 -3.98
C THR A 126 5.87 10.73 -2.58
N ASP A 127 5.03 10.90 -1.55
CA ASP A 127 5.42 10.76 -0.15
C ASP A 127 5.83 9.32 0.19
N LEU A 128 5.13 8.32 -0.35
CA LEU A 128 5.50 6.91 -0.16
C LEU A 128 6.88 6.61 -0.77
N ARG A 129 7.10 7.05 -1.99
CA ARG A 129 8.40 6.89 -2.66
C ARG A 129 9.52 7.58 -1.89
N GLN A 130 9.29 8.81 -1.43
CA GLN A 130 10.27 9.57 -0.65
C GLN A 130 10.61 8.83 0.66
N ARG A 131 9.62 8.36 1.39
CA ARG A 131 9.84 7.58 2.64
C ARG A 131 10.66 6.31 2.40
N ILE A 132 10.41 5.57 1.32
CA ILE A 132 11.21 4.39 0.98
C ILE A 132 12.65 4.78 0.66
N THR A 133 12.85 5.88 -0.08
CA THR A 133 14.18 6.39 -0.41
C THR A 133 14.94 6.83 0.82
N ASP A 134 14.29 7.55 1.73
CA ASP A 134 14.89 8.03 2.98
C ASP A 134 15.28 6.86 3.90
N ASP A 135 14.42 5.84 4.01
CA ASP A 135 14.72 4.61 4.76
C ASP A 135 15.96 3.90 4.17
N LEU A 136 16.03 3.75 2.85
CA LEU A 136 17.18 3.13 2.17
C LEU A 136 18.46 3.93 2.37
N ALA A 137 18.39 5.26 2.23
CA ALA A 137 19.54 6.13 2.43
C ALA A 137 20.05 6.08 3.88
N ALA A 138 19.14 6.09 4.86
CA ALA A 138 19.50 5.97 6.28
C ALA A 138 20.20 4.64 6.58
N ASP A 139 19.69 3.54 6.03
CA ASP A 139 20.28 2.22 6.24
C ASP A 139 21.66 2.09 5.58
N LEU A 140 21.85 2.65 4.37
CA LEU A 140 23.17 2.67 3.71
C LEU A 140 24.19 3.50 4.50
N LYS A 141 23.78 4.64 5.10
CA LYS A 141 24.62 5.44 5.98
C LYS A 141 25.03 4.66 7.24
N LEU A 142 24.08 3.98 7.90
CA LEU A 142 24.33 3.15 9.09
C LEU A 142 25.30 2.00 8.81
N MET A 143 25.26 1.43 7.62
CA MET A 143 26.20 0.38 7.21
C MET A 143 27.60 0.91 6.88
N ASN A 144 27.83 2.23 7.00
CA ASN A 144 29.09 2.92 6.71
C ASN A 144 29.72 2.57 5.34
N ARG A 145 28.89 2.19 4.38
CA ARG A 145 29.31 1.74 3.05
C ARG A 145 29.21 2.82 1.97
N MET A 146 28.48 3.90 2.25
CA MET A 146 28.38 5.08 1.40
C MET A 146 28.22 6.35 2.27
N PRO A 147 29.32 6.83 2.89
CA PRO A 147 29.28 7.99 3.81
C PRO A 147 28.95 9.32 3.10
N HIS A 148 28.90 9.35 1.78
CA HIS A 148 28.74 10.57 0.97
C HIS A 148 27.36 10.73 0.34
N LEU A 149 26.36 9.92 0.71
CA LEU A 149 24.98 10.11 0.29
C LEU A 149 24.33 11.16 1.20
N ASP A 150 24.49 12.43 0.87
CA ASP A 150 23.74 13.56 1.44
C ASP A 150 22.51 13.88 0.58
#